data_8715fbb8fd509a3cb035e204c17ed0ba
#
_entry.id   8715fbb8fd509a3cb035e204c17ed0ba
#
_cell.length_a   1.000
_cell.length_b   1.000
_cell.length_c   1.000
_cell.angle_alpha   90.00
_cell.angle_beta   90.00
_cell.angle_gamma   90.00
#
_symmetry.space_group_name_H-M   'P 1'
#
loop_
_entity.id
_entity.type
_entity.pdbx_description
1 polymer ?
#
loop_
_entity_poly.entity_id
_entity_poly.type
_entity_poly.pdbx_seq_one_letter_code
_entity_poly.pdbx_strand_id
1 'polypeptide(L)'
;RQFLTAVDNTVDVISDNPGRQRFEKAVSGMYLGDILKATFPLEEFEEKFDAQKLTSIMNYPDIYKEVYVQVAQWIYGRSAQLVAASLTGLIMLLKSYNKEIRRICLVAEGSLFWSKNRKDKNYNMIVMEKLRELFSLFGLEDVEIDIKSMNNANLIGTGIAALS
;
A
#
# COMPACT_ATOMS: atom_id res chain seq x y z
N ARG A 1 0.36 -5.58 18.88
CA ARG A 1 -0.24 -6.62 18.01
C ARG A 1 0.55 -6.68 16.71
N GLN A 2 0.87 -7.88 16.25
CA GLN A 2 1.62 -8.07 15.01
C GLN A 2 0.66 -7.82 13.82
N PHE A 3 0.99 -6.87 12.93
CA PHE A 3 0.17 -6.57 11.74
C PHE A 3 0.47 -7.51 10.56
N LEU A 4 1.60 -8.24 10.62
CA LEU A 4 2.01 -9.21 9.61
C LEU A 4 1.34 -10.56 9.85
N THR A 5 0.93 -11.20 8.78
CA THR A 5 0.30 -12.53 8.78
C THR A 5 1.33 -13.65 8.56
N ALA A 6 0.91 -14.91 8.65
CA ALA A 6 1.73 -16.06 8.28
C ALA A 6 2.16 -16.00 6.80
N VAL A 7 1.26 -15.52 5.92
CA VAL A 7 1.55 -15.37 4.48
C VAL A 7 2.64 -14.33 4.25
N ASP A 8 2.61 -13.19 4.96
CA ASP A 8 3.69 -12.18 4.88
C ASP A 8 5.04 -12.77 5.33
N ASN A 9 5.04 -13.63 6.35
CA ASN A 9 6.25 -14.31 6.79
C ASN A 9 6.79 -15.29 5.72
N THR A 10 5.89 -15.99 5.02
CA THR A 10 6.29 -16.86 3.89
C THR A 10 6.96 -16.04 2.79
N VAL A 11 6.34 -14.93 2.37
CA VAL A 11 6.90 -14.01 1.36
C VAL A 11 8.25 -13.45 1.81
N ASP A 12 8.38 -13.09 3.09
CA ASP A 12 9.64 -12.58 3.64
C ASP A 12 10.77 -13.62 3.56
N VAL A 13 10.49 -14.87 3.92
CA VAL A 13 11.49 -15.95 3.93
C VAL A 13 12.00 -16.27 2.52
N ILE A 14 11.12 -16.24 1.51
CA ILE A 14 11.50 -16.57 0.12
C ILE A 14 12.06 -15.37 -0.68
N SER A 15 12.05 -14.18 -0.11
CA SER A 15 12.56 -12.96 -0.76
C SER A 15 14.08 -12.89 -0.75
N ASP A 16 14.66 -12.01 -1.58
CA ASP A 16 16.11 -11.79 -1.68
C ASP A 16 16.75 -11.26 -0.38
N ASN A 17 15.94 -10.70 0.55
CA ASN A 17 16.42 -10.06 1.78
C ASN A 17 15.56 -10.42 3.00
N PRO A 18 15.54 -11.71 3.44
CA PRO A 18 14.72 -12.14 4.56
C PRO A 18 14.96 -11.33 5.85
N GLY A 19 13.89 -11.01 6.55
CA GLY A 19 13.91 -10.22 7.79
C GLY A 19 14.03 -8.71 7.60
N ARG A 20 14.29 -8.22 6.38
CA ARG A 20 14.43 -6.79 6.07
C ARG A 20 13.19 -6.27 5.36
N GLN A 21 12.93 -4.97 5.49
CA GLN A 21 11.87 -4.25 4.76
C GLN A 21 10.48 -4.92 4.83
N ARG A 22 10.18 -5.55 5.97
CA ARG A 22 8.99 -6.38 6.14
C ARG A 22 7.67 -5.63 5.94
N PHE A 23 7.63 -4.34 6.30
CA PHE A 23 6.47 -3.50 6.00
C PHE A 23 6.32 -3.27 4.50
N GLU A 24 7.41 -2.95 3.82
CA GLU A 24 7.41 -2.77 2.36
C GLU A 24 6.91 -4.03 1.65
N LYS A 25 7.36 -5.21 2.04
CA LYS A 25 6.90 -6.49 1.49
C LYS A 25 5.39 -6.71 1.66
N ALA A 26 4.81 -6.19 2.74
CA ALA A 26 3.37 -6.30 2.98
C ALA A 26 2.51 -5.31 2.17
N VAL A 27 3.11 -4.22 1.65
CA VAL A 27 2.34 -3.13 1.02
C VAL A 27 2.78 -2.76 -0.39
N SER A 28 4.02 -3.05 -0.79
CA SER A 28 4.55 -2.65 -2.09
C SER A 28 3.99 -3.49 -3.22
N GLY A 29 3.68 -2.83 -4.34
CA GLY A 29 3.20 -3.47 -5.56
C GLY A 29 4.08 -4.60 -6.08
N MET A 30 5.38 -4.57 -5.79
CA MET A 30 6.32 -5.62 -6.14
C MET A 30 5.97 -6.98 -5.50
N TYR A 31 5.44 -6.96 -4.28
CA TYR A 31 5.21 -8.17 -3.49
C TYR A 31 3.74 -8.61 -3.37
N LEU A 32 2.77 -7.77 -3.77
CA LEU A 32 1.35 -8.13 -3.62
C LEU A 32 0.97 -9.39 -4.39
N GLY A 33 1.61 -9.61 -5.54
CA GLY A 33 1.44 -10.85 -6.31
C GLY A 33 2.00 -12.07 -5.58
N ASP A 34 3.16 -11.93 -4.93
CA ASP A 34 3.75 -13.02 -4.16
C ASP A 34 2.92 -13.38 -2.92
N ILE A 35 2.23 -12.39 -2.32
CA ILE A 35 1.26 -12.65 -1.24
C ILE A 35 0.10 -13.52 -1.77
N LEU A 36 -0.39 -13.26 -2.98
CA LEU A 36 -1.42 -14.10 -3.59
C LEU A 36 -0.89 -15.53 -3.84
N LYS A 37 0.29 -15.68 -4.45
CA LYS A 37 0.93 -16.99 -4.66
C LYS A 37 1.09 -17.76 -3.35
N ALA A 38 1.60 -17.11 -2.31
CA ALA A 38 1.82 -17.73 -1.01
C ALA A 38 0.51 -18.13 -0.31
N THR A 39 -0.63 -17.49 -0.68
CA THR A 39 -1.95 -17.88 -0.19
C THR A 39 -2.45 -19.17 -0.84
N PHE A 40 -1.99 -19.47 -2.06
CA PHE A 40 -2.39 -20.65 -2.83
C PHE A 40 -1.17 -21.49 -3.25
N PRO A 41 -0.45 -22.13 -2.30
CA PRO A 41 0.84 -22.77 -2.56
C PRO A 41 0.76 -24.02 -3.47
N LEU A 42 -0.44 -24.56 -3.72
CA LEU A 42 -0.67 -25.72 -4.59
C LEU A 42 -1.08 -25.32 -6.01
N GLU A 43 -1.24 -24.04 -6.28
CA GLU A 43 -1.64 -23.55 -7.60
C GLU A 43 -0.41 -23.09 -8.38
N GLU A 44 -0.41 -23.38 -9.68
CA GLU A 44 0.63 -22.91 -10.58
C GLU A 44 0.31 -21.49 -11.07
N PHE A 45 1.13 -20.53 -10.71
CA PHE A 45 1.07 -19.15 -11.19
C PHE A 45 2.24 -18.85 -12.12
N GLU A 46 2.06 -17.88 -13.00
CA GLU A 46 3.15 -17.35 -13.82
C GLU A 46 4.33 -16.91 -12.92
N GLU A 47 5.56 -17.06 -13.42
CA GLU A 47 6.77 -16.73 -12.67
C GLU A 47 6.76 -15.28 -12.18
N LYS A 48 6.37 -14.35 -13.05
CA LYS A 48 6.27 -12.93 -12.74
C LYS A 48 4.85 -12.54 -12.41
N PHE A 49 4.57 -12.32 -11.14
CA PHE A 49 3.24 -12.04 -10.62
C PHE A 49 3.26 -10.85 -9.66
N ASP A 50 3.12 -9.65 -10.19
CA ASP A 50 3.16 -8.37 -9.45
C ASP A 50 1.76 -7.77 -9.20
N ALA A 51 1.70 -6.55 -8.70
CA ALA A 51 0.44 -5.85 -8.48
C ALA A 51 -0.35 -5.58 -9.76
N GLN A 52 0.29 -5.50 -10.92
CA GLN A 52 -0.41 -5.33 -12.19
C GLN A 52 -1.24 -6.58 -12.51
N LYS A 53 -0.68 -7.77 -12.28
CA LYS A 53 -1.40 -9.03 -12.43
C LYS A 53 -2.50 -9.17 -11.41
N LEU A 54 -2.25 -8.79 -10.15
CA LEU A 54 -3.27 -8.75 -9.11
C LEU A 54 -4.45 -7.87 -9.52
N THR A 55 -4.18 -6.66 -10.02
CA THR A 55 -5.20 -5.74 -10.51
C THR A 55 -5.96 -6.31 -11.72
N SER A 56 -5.27 -7.06 -12.58
CA SER A 56 -5.90 -7.76 -13.71
C SER A 56 -6.92 -8.81 -13.24
N ILE A 57 -6.59 -9.59 -12.21
CA ILE A 57 -7.54 -10.56 -11.61
C ILE A 57 -8.82 -9.85 -11.13
N MET A 58 -8.67 -8.72 -10.44
CA MET A 58 -9.81 -7.94 -9.95
C MET A 58 -10.63 -7.32 -11.09
N ASN A 59 -9.99 -6.87 -12.17
CA ASN A 59 -10.65 -6.21 -13.30
C ASN A 59 -11.37 -7.15 -14.26
N TYR A 60 -10.99 -8.43 -14.27
CA TYR A 60 -11.53 -9.45 -15.16
C TYR A 60 -12.00 -10.70 -14.38
N PRO A 61 -12.96 -10.54 -13.42
CA PRO A 61 -13.37 -11.62 -12.52
C PRO A 61 -13.98 -12.83 -13.27
N ASP A 62 -14.52 -12.61 -14.47
CA ASP A 62 -15.14 -13.68 -15.27
C ASP A 62 -14.11 -14.67 -15.85
N ILE A 63 -12.81 -14.32 -15.84
CA ILE A 63 -11.70 -15.12 -16.38
C ILE A 63 -11.06 -15.98 -15.28
N TYR A 64 -11.14 -15.52 -14.02
CA TYR A 64 -10.44 -16.12 -12.90
C TYR A 64 -11.39 -16.82 -11.93
N LYS A 65 -10.89 -17.77 -11.14
CA LYS A 65 -11.65 -18.37 -10.05
C LYS A 65 -12.10 -17.28 -9.07
N GLU A 66 -13.34 -17.32 -8.64
CA GLU A 66 -13.92 -16.31 -7.73
C GLU A 66 -13.07 -16.12 -6.45
N VAL A 67 -12.54 -17.21 -5.89
CA VAL A 67 -11.66 -17.15 -4.70
C VAL A 67 -10.40 -16.31 -4.94
N TYR A 68 -9.82 -16.33 -6.15
CA TYR A 68 -8.65 -15.50 -6.47
C TYR A 68 -9.03 -14.03 -6.53
N VAL A 69 -10.20 -13.72 -7.08
CA VAL A 69 -10.71 -12.35 -7.15
C VAL A 69 -10.93 -11.80 -5.75
N GLN A 70 -11.58 -12.56 -4.87
CA GLN A 70 -11.84 -12.15 -3.49
C GLN A 70 -10.52 -11.94 -2.70
N VAL A 71 -9.58 -12.87 -2.81
CA VAL A 71 -8.28 -12.74 -2.13
C VAL A 71 -7.45 -11.58 -2.71
N ALA A 72 -7.47 -11.38 -4.02
CA ALA A 72 -6.80 -10.24 -4.66
C ALA A 72 -7.37 -8.89 -4.16
N GLN A 73 -8.70 -8.76 -4.06
CA GLN A 73 -9.36 -7.58 -3.50
C GLN A 73 -8.96 -7.36 -2.04
N TRP A 74 -8.92 -8.42 -1.26
CA TRP A 74 -8.51 -8.35 0.14
C TRP A 74 -7.04 -7.91 0.30
N ILE A 75 -6.10 -8.47 -0.48
CA ILE A 75 -4.68 -8.10 -0.48
C ILE A 75 -4.50 -6.63 -0.85
N TYR A 76 -5.17 -6.19 -1.92
CA TYR A 76 -5.14 -4.82 -2.41
C TYR A 76 -5.67 -3.83 -1.37
N GLY A 77 -6.85 -4.11 -0.80
CA GLY A 77 -7.46 -3.28 0.23
C GLY A 77 -6.64 -3.25 1.53
N ARG A 78 -6.13 -4.41 1.97
CA ARG A 78 -5.25 -4.49 3.15
C ARG A 78 -3.98 -3.66 2.98
N SER A 79 -3.33 -3.75 1.83
CA SER A 79 -2.14 -2.94 1.53
C SER A 79 -2.46 -1.44 1.64
N ALA A 80 -3.54 -0.98 1.03
CA ALA A 80 -3.96 0.42 1.11
C ALA A 80 -4.27 0.88 2.55
N GLN A 81 -4.90 0.03 3.35
CA GLN A 81 -5.20 0.31 4.76
C GLN A 81 -3.92 0.40 5.62
N LEU A 82 -2.95 -0.48 5.39
CA LEU A 82 -1.67 -0.44 6.09
C LEU A 82 -0.87 0.83 5.74
N VAL A 83 -0.89 1.24 4.48
CA VAL A 83 -0.30 2.51 4.03
C VAL A 83 -0.97 3.69 4.74
N ALA A 84 -2.30 3.74 4.76
CA ALA A 84 -3.03 4.80 5.46
C ALA A 84 -2.72 4.84 6.96
N ALA A 85 -2.66 3.69 7.62
CA ALA A 85 -2.29 3.61 9.04
C ALA A 85 -0.87 4.12 9.31
N SER A 86 0.09 3.76 8.45
CA SER A 86 1.48 4.25 8.55
C SER A 86 1.55 5.77 8.38
N LEU A 87 0.87 6.31 7.37
CA LEU A 87 0.81 7.76 7.13
C LEU A 87 0.16 8.49 8.31
N THR A 88 -0.93 7.96 8.86
CA THR A 88 -1.56 8.54 10.06
C THR A 88 -0.58 8.59 11.23
N GLY A 89 0.16 7.51 11.48
CA GLY A 89 1.17 7.47 12.54
C GLY A 89 2.27 8.52 12.35
N LEU A 90 2.76 8.71 11.12
CA LEU A 90 3.74 9.75 10.78
C LEU A 90 3.16 11.16 11.00
N ILE A 91 1.92 11.41 10.63
CA ILE A 91 1.24 12.69 10.81
C ILE A 91 1.05 12.99 12.30
N MET A 92 0.64 12.00 13.10
CA MET A 92 0.58 12.14 14.55
C MET A 92 1.93 12.50 15.15
N LEU A 93 3.00 11.85 14.68
CA LEU A 93 4.35 12.13 15.12
C LEU A 93 4.76 13.58 14.75
N LEU A 94 4.52 14.02 13.52
CA LEU A 94 4.79 15.39 13.09
C LEU A 94 4.02 16.42 13.93
N LYS A 95 2.74 16.18 14.21
CA LYS A 95 1.94 17.06 15.09
C LYS A 95 2.42 17.06 16.54
N SER A 96 3.04 15.98 17.01
CA SER A 96 3.63 15.97 18.35
C SER A 96 4.81 16.93 18.49
N TYR A 97 5.56 17.16 17.41
CA TYR A 97 6.65 18.15 17.35
C TYR A 97 6.15 19.57 17.04
N ASN A 98 5.12 19.69 16.21
CA ASN A 98 4.55 21.00 15.85
C ASN A 98 3.03 20.92 15.76
N LYS A 99 2.35 21.39 16.81
CA LYS A 99 0.87 21.38 16.93
C LYS A 99 0.15 22.28 15.92
N GLU A 100 0.88 23.21 15.28
CA GLU A 100 0.32 24.16 14.32
C GLU A 100 0.20 23.61 12.91
N ILE A 101 0.65 22.38 12.67
CA ILE A 101 0.47 21.72 11.36
C ILE A 101 -1.02 21.56 11.08
N ARG A 102 -1.50 22.18 10.00
CA ARG A 102 -2.88 22.11 9.50
C ARG A 102 -2.95 21.59 8.07
N ARG A 103 -1.83 21.51 7.37
CA ARG A 103 -1.80 21.06 5.99
C ARG A 103 -0.56 20.21 5.72
N ILE A 104 -0.77 19.08 5.04
CA ILE A 104 0.29 18.15 4.65
C ILE A 104 0.13 17.84 3.18
N CYS A 105 1.23 17.92 2.43
CA CYS A 105 1.30 17.47 1.06
C CYS A 105 1.98 16.11 1.01
N LEU A 106 1.25 15.07 0.57
CA LEU A 106 1.77 13.76 0.27
C LEU A 106 2.19 13.70 -1.20
N VAL A 107 3.46 13.46 -1.44
CA VAL A 107 3.95 13.19 -2.80
C VAL A 107 3.89 11.69 -3.02
N ALA A 108 3.04 11.24 -3.93
CA ALA A 108 2.83 9.83 -4.23
C ALA A 108 3.44 9.48 -5.59
N GLU A 109 4.35 8.52 -5.58
CA GLU A 109 4.99 7.93 -6.75
C GLU A 109 4.70 6.42 -6.79
N GLY A 110 4.67 5.87 -8.00
CA GLY A 110 4.49 4.42 -8.20
C GLY A 110 3.15 4.03 -8.82
N SER A 111 3.20 2.99 -9.64
CA SER A 111 2.06 2.52 -10.44
C SER A 111 0.91 1.95 -9.59
N LEU A 112 1.20 1.36 -8.43
CA LEU A 112 0.17 0.83 -7.54
C LEU A 112 -0.73 1.94 -7.01
N PHE A 113 -0.15 3.04 -6.50
CA PHE A 113 -0.93 4.13 -5.92
C PHE A 113 -1.90 4.76 -6.92
N TRP A 114 -1.49 4.85 -8.18
CA TRP A 114 -2.28 5.41 -9.27
C TRP A 114 -3.01 4.36 -10.11
N SER A 115 -3.01 3.09 -9.65
CA SER A 115 -3.70 2.01 -10.36
C SER A 115 -5.20 2.24 -10.42
N LYS A 116 -5.79 1.85 -11.58
CA LYS A 116 -7.24 1.96 -11.80
C LYS A 116 -7.88 0.58 -11.64
N ASN A 117 -8.87 0.51 -10.77
CA ASN A 117 -9.76 -0.63 -10.66
C ASN A 117 -11.07 -0.31 -11.39
N ARG A 118 -11.48 -1.15 -12.32
CA ARG A 118 -12.68 -0.92 -13.15
C ARG A 118 -13.98 -1.27 -12.44
N LYS A 119 -13.93 -2.17 -11.48
CA LYS A 119 -15.11 -2.73 -10.80
C LYS A 119 -15.20 -2.33 -9.32
N ASP A 120 -14.19 -1.65 -8.79
CA ASP A 120 -14.14 -1.25 -7.39
C ASP A 120 -13.33 0.03 -7.22
N LYS A 121 -13.11 0.47 -5.98
CA LYS A 121 -12.34 1.68 -5.67
C LYS A 121 -10.88 1.54 -6.12
N ASN A 122 -10.34 2.62 -6.67
CA ASN A 122 -8.91 2.73 -6.96
C ASN A 122 -8.10 2.73 -5.65
N TYR A 123 -6.84 2.32 -5.71
CA TYR A 123 -5.96 2.21 -4.54
C TYR A 123 -5.88 3.52 -3.73
N ASN A 124 -5.63 4.63 -4.41
CA ASN A 124 -5.58 5.95 -3.78
C ASN A 124 -6.89 6.35 -3.09
N MET A 125 -8.04 5.95 -3.64
CA MET A 125 -9.35 6.21 -3.03
C MET A 125 -9.49 5.45 -1.69
N ILE A 126 -9.06 4.18 -1.66
CA ILE A 126 -9.09 3.36 -0.43
C ILE A 126 -8.16 3.97 0.64
N VAL A 127 -6.94 4.38 0.23
CA VAL A 127 -5.99 5.06 1.13
C VAL A 127 -6.61 6.32 1.71
N MET A 128 -7.21 7.18 0.88
CA MET A 128 -7.80 8.45 1.32
C MET A 128 -9.02 8.26 2.21
N GLU A 129 -9.88 7.30 1.90
CA GLU A 129 -11.02 6.97 2.73
C GLU A 129 -10.57 6.51 4.12
N LYS A 130 -9.59 5.61 4.15
CA LYS A 130 -9.05 5.10 5.42
C LYS A 130 -8.29 6.17 6.22
N LEU A 131 -7.59 7.08 5.55
CA LEU A 131 -6.98 8.24 6.22
C LEU A 131 -8.04 9.12 6.90
N ARG A 132 -9.16 9.43 6.23
CA ARG A 132 -10.24 10.22 6.83
C ARG A 132 -10.86 9.53 8.05
N GLU A 133 -11.09 8.21 7.98
CA GLU A 133 -11.58 7.43 9.12
C GLU A 133 -10.60 7.49 10.30
N LEU A 134 -9.30 7.28 10.03
CA LEU A 134 -8.28 7.31 11.07
C LEU A 134 -8.09 8.73 11.65
N PHE A 135 -8.20 9.77 10.82
CA PHE A 135 -8.12 11.14 11.27
C PHE A 135 -9.27 11.48 12.24
N SER A 136 -10.49 11.05 11.91
CA SER A 136 -11.62 11.22 12.82
C SER A 136 -11.42 10.45 14.13
N LEU A 137 -10.87 9.23 14.05
CA LEU A 137 -10.60 8.40 15.23
C LEU A 137 -9.53 8.99 16.16
N PHE A 138 -8.52 9.68 15.59
CA PHE A 138 -7.37 10.18 16.34
C PHE A 138 -7.38 11.71 16.55
N GLY A 139 -8.47 12.40 16.25
CA GLY A 139 -8.60 13.84 16.45
C GLY A 139 -7.67 14.67 15.56
N LEU A 140 -7.54 14.27 14.28
CA LEU A 140 -6.72 14.93 13.27
C LEU A 140 -7.55 15.60 12.16
N GLU A 141 -8.84 15.85 12.41
CA GLU A 141 -9.77 16.42 11.43
C GLU A 141 -9.37 17.85 11.00
N ASP A 142 -8.55 18.51 11.81
CA ASP A 142 -7.99 19.82 11.52
C ASP A 142 -6.81 19.80 10.54
N VAL A 143 -6.37 18.60 10.09
CA VAL A 143 -5.27 18.44 9.14
C VAL A 143 -5.81 18.16 7.75
N GLU A 144 -5.58 19.09 6.84
CA GLU A 144 -5.84 18.93 5.41
C GLU A 144 -4.73 18.15 4.73
N ILE A 145 -5.09 17.17 3.88
CA ILE A 145 -4.13 16.40 3.09
C ILE A 145 -4.33 16.69 1.60
N ASP A 146 -3.27 17.17 0.98
CA ASP A 146 -3.10 17.21 -0.47
C ASP A 146 -2.27 16.03 -0.93
N ILE A 147 -2.69 15.36 -2.02
CA ILE A 147 -1.87 14.34 -2.68
C ILE A 147 -1.47 14.83 -4.05
N LYS A 148 -0.16 14.79 -4.33
CA LYS A 148 0.42 15.16 -5.62
C LYS A 148 1.18 14.00 -6.22
N SER A 149 1.05 13.83 -7.52
CA SER A 149 1.94 12.97 -8.30
C SER A 149 3.17 13.77 -8.72
N MET A 150 4.35 13.19 -8.56
CA MET A 150 5.60 13.78 -9.02
C MET A 150 6.49 12.66 -9.55
N ASN A 151 6.99 12.81 -10.76
CA ASN A 151 7.98 11.89 -11.32
C ASN A 151 9.33 12.08 -10.64
N ASN A 152 10.01 10.99 -10.34
CA ASN A 152 11.31 10.98 -9.66
C ASN A 152 11.32 11.67 -8.29
N ALA A 153 10.19 11.64 -7.58
CA ALA A 153 10.05 12.27 -6.26
C ALA A 153 11.10 11.77 -5.27
N ASN A 154 11.38 10.48 -5.26
CA ASN A 154 12.39 9.87 -4.40
C ASN A 154 13.79 10.40 -4.70
N LEU A 155 14.16 10.54 -5.98
CA LEU A 155 15.47 11.07 -6.38
C LEU A 155 15.63 12.53 -5.99
N ILE A 156 14.59 13.33 -6.24
CA ILE A 156 14.58 14.77 -5.88
C ILE A 156 14.66 14.93 -4.37
N GLY A 157 13.84 14.18 -3.61
CA GLY A 157 13.84 14.23 -2.15
C GLY A 157 15.18 13.82 -1.53
N THR A 158 15.79 12.76 -2.05
CA THR A 158 17.12 12.33 -1.62
C THR A 158 18.19 13.38 -1.93
N GLY A 159 18.12 14.02 -3.10
CA GLY A 159 19.02 15.11 -3.47
C GLY A 159 18.90 16.31 -2.53
N ILE A 160 17.68 16.71 -2.18
CA ILE A 160 17.43 17.80 -1.22
C ILE A 160 17.98 17.43 0.16
N ALA A 161 17.69 16.21 0.64
CA ALA A 161 18.16 15.75 1.95
C ALA A 161 19.68 15.64 2.04
N ALA A 162 20.38 15.39 0.92
CA ALA A 162 21.84 15.34 0.89
C ALA A 162 22.50 16.75 0.90
N LEU A 163 21.73 17.81 0.62
CA LEU A 163 22.20 19.20 0.59
C LEU A 163 21.83 19.98 1.87
N SER A 164 21.03 19.40 2.74
CA SER A 164 20.60 19.98 4.02
C SER A 164 21.48 19.50 5.18
#